data_57647e8832779916a2d3ce6dd25bd28d
#
_entry.id   57647e8832779916a2d3ce6dd25bd28d
#
_cell.length_a   1.000
_cell.length_b   1.000
_cell.length_c   1.000
_cell.angle_alpha   90.00
_cell.angle_beta   90.00
_cell.angle_gamma   90.00
#
_symmetry.space_group_name_H-M   'P 1'
#
loop_
_entity.id
_entity.type
_entity.pdbx_description
1 polymer ?
#
loop_
_entity_poly.entity_id
_entity_poly.type
_entity_poly.pdbx_seq_one_letter_code
_entity_poly.pdbx_strand_id
1 'polypeptide(L)'
;MKRIYTTVMAVTAVLALARAAHAQVTLDSVRVGAQDPVALAKFYEAAFHMQEVNRINTPGGPEIFVNFGTTSDAAKANKSEPIVITRRDSDDLKDPIAHVILDVKDMAATVAAVKTAGGSMAGDPRAFGNTGILIGIATDPVGNRIEMIQRP
;
A
#
# COMPACT_ATOMS: atom_id res chain seq x y z
N MET A 1 44.64 -31.69 5.13
CA MET A 1 44.03 -30.45 5.63
C MET A 1 43.43 -29.49 4.56
N LYS A 2 43.51 -29.77 3.24
CA LYS A 2 42.99 -28.87 2.19
C LYS A 2 41.51 -29.10 1.79
N ARG A 3 40.83 -30.15 2.24
CA ARG A 3 39.43 -30.45 1.83
C ARG A 3 38.35 -29.88 2.75
N ILE A 4 38.68 -29.40 3.94
CA ILE A 4 37.70 -28.90 4.91
C ILE A 4 37.32 -27.41 4.60
N TYR A 5 38.25 -26.64 4.03
CA TYR A 5 38.01 -25.22 3.76
C TYR A 5 37.05 -24.95 2.57
N THR A 6 36.98 -25.87 1.60
CA THR A 6 36.14 -25.71 0.39
C THR A 6 34.65 -25.91 0.72
N THR A 7 34.33 -26.76 1.66
CA THR A 7 32.94 -27.07 2.04
C THR A 7 32.33 -25.97 2.90
N VAL A 8 33.13 -25.32 3.76
CA VAL A 8 32.64 -24.21 4.61
C VAL A 8 32.35 -22.96 3.79
N MET A 9 33.12 -22.64 2.74
CA MET A 9 32.88 -21.51 1.88
C MET A 9 31.61 -21.68 1.03
N ALA A 10 31.30 -22.90 0.58
CA ALA A 10 30.09 -23.15 -0.21
C ALA A 10 28.81 -23.00 0.61
N VAL A 11 28.80 -23.39 1.88
CA VAL A 11 27.65 -23.28 2.79
C VAL A 11 27.39 -21.81 3.16
N THR A 12 28.43 -21.01 3.34
CA THR A 12 28.30 -19.59 3.67
C THR A 12 27.77 -18.78 2.50
N ALA A 13 28.14 -19.12 1.26
CA ALA A 13 27.65 -18.46 0.05
C ALA A 13 26.17 -18.76 -0.22
N VAL A 14 25.70 -19.99 0.05
CA VAL A 14 24.29 -20.37 -0.10
C VAL A 14 23.39 -19.67 0.94
N LEU A 15 23.85 -19.50 2.16
CA LEU A 15 23.12 -18.76 3.21
C LEU A 15 23.06 -17.26 2.96
N ALA A 16 24.05 -16.68 2.29
CA ALA A 16 24.05 -15.26 1.91
C ALA A 16 23.07 -14.96 0.74
N LEU A 17 22.91 -15.89 -0.20
CA LEU A 17 21.96 -15.76 -1.32
C LEU A 17 20.49 -15.93 -0.89
N ALA A 18 20.22 -16.70 0.16
CA ALA A 18 18.86 -16.89 0.68
C ALA A 18 18.27 -15.64 1.36
N ARG A 19 19.09 -14.66 1.73
CA ARG A 19 18.62 -13.38 2.33
C ARG A 19 18.19 -12.30 1.31
N ALA A 20 18.45 -12.51 0.02
CA ALA A 20 18.17 -11.50 -1.01
C ALA A 20 16.75 -11.59 -1.62
N ALA A 21 15.92 -12.54 -1.20
CA ALA A 21 14.62 -12.82 -1.82
C ALA A 21 13.42 -12.35 -0.97
N HIS A 22 13.58 -11.38 -0.09
CA HIS A 22 12.40 -10.75 0.51
C HIS A 22 11.82 -9.76 -0.50
N ALA A 23 10.65 -10.11 -1.04
CA ALA A 23 9.82 -9.15 -1.77
C ALA A 23 9.66 -7.91 -0.88
N GLN A 24 10.27 -6.80 -1.27
CA GLN A 24 10.15 -5.58 -0.49
C GLN A 24 8.73 -5.05 -0.69
N VAL A 25 7.93 -5.21 0.34
CA VAL A 25 6.61 -4.61 0.45
C VAL A 25 6.75 -3.38 1.34
N THR A 26 6.21 -2.25 0.90
CA THR A 26 6.18 -1.01 1.66
C THR A 26 4.74 -0.52 1.80
N LEU A 27 4.47 0.26 2.85
CA LEU A 27 3.21 0.98 2.95
C LEU A 27 3.20 2.04 1.84
N ASP A 28 2.12 2.08 1.05
CA ASP A 28 1.90 3.14 0.07
C ASP A 28 1.05 4.26 0.67
N SER A 29 -0.02 3.89 1.32
CA SER A 29 -0.95 4.86 1.93
C SER A 29 -1.94 4.18 2.86
N VAL A 30 -2.65 4.99 3.63
CA VAL A 30 -3.82 4.55 4.41
C VAL A 30 -5.06 5.21 3.82
N ARG A 31 -6.10 4.41 3.55
CA ARG A 31 -7.37 4.91 3.01
C ARG A 31 -8.40 5.05 4.10
N VAL A 32 -9.01 6.22 4.21
CA VAL A 32 -10.13 6.53 5.12
C VAL A 32 -11.36 6.95 4.31
N GLY A 33 -12.53 6.63 4.80
CA GLY A 33 -13.79 6.97 4.14
C GLY A 33 -14.55 8.09 4.85
N ALA A 34 -15.25 8.94 4.06
CA ALA A 34 -16.21 9.93 4.56
C ALA A 34 -17.35 10.11 3.57
N GLN A 35 -18.53 10.49 4.03
CA GLN A 35 -19.63 10.91 3.12
C GLN A 35 -19.24 12.17 2.33
N ASP A 36 -18.51 13.10 2.96
CA ASP A 36 -17.92 14.26 2.33
C ASP A 36 -16.38 14.24 2.44
N PRO A 37 -15.68 13.68 1.45
CA PRO A 37 -14.22 13.64 1.44
C PRO A 37 -13.57 15.03 1.48
N VAL A 38 -14.24 16.06 0.91
CA VAL A 38 -13.70 17.43 0.87
C VAL A 38 -13.74 18.05 2.27
N ALA A 39 -14.83 17.87 2.99
CA ALA A 39 -14.94 18.35 4.38
C ALA A 39 -13.92 17.62 5.28
N LEU A 40 -13.74 16.30 5.10
CA LEU A 40 -12.76 15.57 5.88
C LEU A 40 -11.33 15.98 5.56
N ALA A 41 -10.98 16.25 4.29
CA ALA A 41 -9.67 16.77 3.92
C ALA A 41 -9.36 18.10 4.63
N LYS A 42 -10.31 19.04 4.62
CA LYS A 42 -10.18 20.32 5.35
C LYS A 42 -9.97 20.15 6.85
N PHE A 43 -10.58 19.13 7.45
CA PHE A 43 -10.31 18.80 8.84
C PHE A 43 -8.84 18.41 9.05
N TYR A 44 -8.30 17.53 8.21
CA TYR A 44 -6.88 17.12 8.29
C TYR A 44 -5.93 18.29 8.04
N GLU A 45 -6.26 19.18 7.11
CA GLU A 45 -5.51 20.40 6.85
C GLU A 45 -5.46 21.31 8.10
N ALA A 46 -6.61 21.57 8.70
CA ALA A 46 -6.74 22.47 9.85
C ALA A 46 -6.15 21.89 11.13
N ALA A 47 -6.42 20.61 11.41
CA ALA A 47 -6.07 19.99 12.69
C ALA A 47 -4.61 19.49 12.75
N PHE A 48 -4.05 19.06 11.62
CA PHE A 48 -2.76 18.39 11.57
C PHE A 48 -1.75 19.03 10.62
N HIS A 49 -2.05 20.23 10.09
CA HIS A 49 -1.21 20.95 9.11
C HIS A 49 -0.84 20.09 7.89
N MET A 50 -1.78 19.23 7.47
CA MET A 50 -1.66 18.51 6.22
C MET A 50 -2.06 19.42 5.06
N GLN A 51 -1.68 19.05 3.84
CA GLN A 51 -2.07 19.74 2.62
C GLN A 51 -2.50 18.72 1.59
N GLU A 52 -3.45 19.10 0.73
CA GLU A 52 -3.78 18.30 -0.45
C GLU A 52 -2.57 18.26 -1.39
N VAL A 53 -2.08 17.06 -1.69
CA VAL A 53 -0.93 16.81 -2.57
C VAL A 53 -1.34 16.23 -3.92
N ASN A 54 -2.51 15.59 -3.98
CA ASN A 54 -3.08 15.03 -5.22
C ASN A 54 -4.59 14.85 -5.07
N ARG A 55 -5.28 14.79 -6.22
CA ARG A 55 -6.71 14.48 -6.31
C ARG A 55 -6.99 13.67 -7.57
N ILE A 56 -7.73 12.58 -7.43
CA ILE A 56 -8.23 11.75 -8.53
C ILE A 56 -9.75 11.83 -8.51
N ASN A 57 -10.37 12.28 -9.61
CA ASN A 57 -11.81 12.28 -9.75
C ASN A 57 -12.26 10.94 -10.32
N THR A 58 -13.05 10.19 -9.56
CA THR A 58 -13.62 8.91 -9.96
C THR A 58 -15.14 9.00 -10.08
N PRO A 59 -15.80 8.08 -10.77
CA PRO A 59 -17.28 8.01 -10.78
C PRO A 59 -17.91 7.88 -9.40
N GLY A 60 -17.15 7.31 -8.43
CA GLY A 60 -17.59 7.17 -7.04
C GLY A 60 -17.37 8.42 -6.17
N GLY A 61 -16.79 9.47 -6.72
CA GLY A 61 -16.41 10.69 -6.01
C GLY A 61 -14.90 10.94 -6.00
N PRO A 62 -14.44 12.05 -5.43
CA PRO A 62 -13.02 12.37 -5.39
C PRO A 62 -12.26 11.44 -4.41
N GLU A 63 -11.06 11.06 -4.81
CA GLU A 63 -10.01 10.54 -3.92
C GLU A 63 -9.01 11.67 -3.66
N ILE A 64 -8.89 12.09 -2.42
CA ILE A 64 -8.07 13.24 -2.01
C ILE A 64 -6.88 12.73 -1.21
N PHE A 65 -5.68 13.03 -1.67
CA PHE A 65 -4.43 12.66 -1.02
C PHE A 65 -3.94 13.83 -0.19
N VAL A 66 -3.80 13.64 1.12
CA VAL A 66 -3.27 14.65 2.02
C VAL A 66 -1.98 14.14 2.68
N ASN A 67 -0.99 15.02 2.82
CA ASN A 67 0.27 14.72 3.47
C ASN A 67 0.74 15.89 4.33
N PHE A 68 1.71 15.66 5.21
CA PHE A 68 2.19 16.63 6.19
C PHE A 68 3.06 17.71 5.54
N GLY A 69 2.74 18.98 5.81
CA GLY A 69 3.49 20.14 5.34
C GLY A 69 2.70 21.42 5.51
N THR A 70 3.41 22.54 5.74
CA THR A 70 2.79 23.87 5.89
C THR A 70 2.38 24.49 4.56
N THR A 71 2.87 23.93 3.45
CA THR A 71 2.50 24.30 2.06
C THR A 71 2.33 23.04 1.23
N SER A 72 1.63 23.13 0.10
CA SER A 72 1.45 21.99 -0.82
C SER A 72 2.79 21.44 -1.32
N ASP A 73 3.79 22.29 -1.60
CA ASP A 73 5.12 21.85 -2.04
C ASP A 73 5.88 21.13 -0.93
N ALA A 74 5.82 21.63 0.31
CA ALA A 74 6.40 20.96 1.46
C ALA A 74 5.76 19.58 1.71
N ALA A 75 4.43 19.50 1.58
CA ALA A 75 3.70 18.25 1.74
C ALA A 75 4.02 17.23 0.64
N LYS A 76 4.17 17.67 -0.63
CA LYS A 76 4.61 16.80 -1.73
C LYS A 76 6.04 16.28 -1.55
N ALA A 77 6.91 17.07 -0.94
CA ALA A 77 8.30 16.67 -0.66
C ALA A 77 8.43 15.79 0.60
N ASN A 78 7.39 15.70 1.43
CA ASN A 78 7.40 14.89 2.64
C ASN A 78 7.49 13.40 2.29
N LYS A 79 8.30 12.66 3.08
CA LYS A 79 8.56 11.22 2.87
C LYS A 79 7.60 10.31 3.64
N SER A 80 6.68 10.87 4.42
CA SER A 80 5.61 10.10 5.04
C SER A 80 4.63 9.62 3.98
N GLU A 81 4.04 8.46 4.20
CA GLU A 81 2.96 7.96 3.35
C GLU A 81 1.71 8.82 3.53
N PRO A 82 0.98 9.13 2.44
CA PRO A 82 -0.19 9.99 2.50
C PRO A 82 -1.40 9.27 3.12
N ILE A 83 -2.35 10.07 3.62
CA ILE A 83 -3.71 9.60 3.85
C ILE A 83 -4.53 9.86 2.58
N VAL A 84 -5.23 8.81 2.11
CA VAL A 84 -6.15 8.89 0.97
C VAL A 84 -7.58 8.94 1.48
N ILE A 85 -8.28 10.03 1.23
CA ILE A 85 -9.66 10.24 1.67
C ILE A 85 -10.58 9.92 0.49
N THR A 86 -11.51 8.99 0.70
CA THR A 86 -12.45 8.55 -0.34
C THR A 86 -13.90 8.66 0.14
N ARG A 87 -14.83 8.63 -0.80
CA ARG A 87 -16.24 8.61 -0.45
C ARG A 87 -16.64 7.25 0.15
N ARG A 88 -17.49 7.29 1.17
CA ARG A 88 -18.28 6.16 1.68
C ARG A 88 -19.75 6.56 1.80
N ASP A 89 -20.65 5.59 1.90
CA ASP A 89 -22.09 5.83 1.84
C ASP A 89 -22.66 6.39 3.15
N SER A 90 -22.03 6.10 4.30
CA SER A 90 -22.50 6.57 5.61
C SER A 90 -21.33 6.82 6.56
N ASP A 91 -21.41 7.90 7.35
CA ASP A 91 -20.49 8.18 8.45
C ASP A 91 -20.86 7.43 9.74
N ASP A 92 -21.98 6.72 9.77
CA ASP A 92 -22.35 5.82 10.87
C ASP A 92 -21.53 4.52 10.90
N LEU A 93 -20.79 4.24 9.81
CA LEU A 93 -19.85 3.12 9.77
C LEU A 93 -18.70 3.35 10.74
N LYS A 94 -18.53 2.42 11.67
CA LYS A 94 -17.51 2.53 12.74
C LYS A 94 -16.10 2.20 12.27
N ASP A 95 -15.94 1.59 11.11
CA ASP A 95 -14.63 1.28 10.53
C ASP A 95 -14.15 2.44 9.64
N PRO A 96 -13.30 3.35 10.16
CA PRO A 96 -12.85 4.52 9.42
C PRO A 96 -11.78 4.19 8.38
N ILE A 97 -11.11 3.03 8.50
CA ILE A 97 -10.04 2.61 7.59
C ILE A 97 -10.62 1.64 6.58
N ALA A 98 -10.83 2.10 5.34
CA ALA A 98 -11.38 1.25 4.29
C ALA A 98 -10.44 0.09 3.93
N HIS A 99 -9.14 0.32 3.84
CA HIS A 99 -8.09 -0.68 3.66
C HIS A 99 -6.68 -0.06 3.74
N VAL A 100 -5.68 -0.92 3.95
CA VAL A 100 -4.27 -0.57 3.83
C VAL A 100 -3.84 -0.76 2.39
N ILE A 101 -3.00 0.13 1.86
CA ILE A 101 -2.46 0.04 0.50
C ILE A 101 -0.96 -0.26 0.61
N LEU A 102 -0.52 -1.33 -0.03
CA LEU A 102 0.87 -1.78 -0.04
C LEU A 102 1.46 -1.72 -1.44
N ASP A 103 2.62 -1.09 -1.59
CA ASP A 103 3.45 -1.23 -2.78
C ASP A 103 4.15 -2.59 -2.76
N VAL A 104 4.05 -3.34 -3.83
CA VAL A 104 4.68 -4.65 -3.98
C VAL A 104 5.53 -4.68 -5.26
N LYS A 105 6.70 -5.29 -5.19
CA LYS A 105 7.59 -5.40 -6.36
C LYS A 105 7.21 -6.53 -7.30
N ASP A 106 6.62 -7.59 -6.77
CA ASP A 106 6.19 -8.77 -7.53
C ASP A 106 4.80 -9.19 -7.04
N MET A 107 3.80 -8.85 -7.84
CA MET A 107 2.40 -9.14 -7.55
C MET A 107 2.15 -10.65 -7.46
N ALA A 108 2.72 -11.44 -8.37
CA ALA A 108 2.49 -12.88 -8.42
C ALA A 108 3.07 -13.58 -7.18
N ALA A 109 4.31 -13.24 -6.81
CA ALA A 109 4.96 -13.75 -5.62
C ALA A 109 4.21 -13.32 -4.34
N THR A 110 3.74 -12.06 -4.28
CA THR A 110 2.98 -11.56 -3.13
C THR A 110 1.63 -12.26 -3.00
N VAL A 111 0.91 -12.48 -4.10
CA VAL A 111 -0.35 -13.27 -4.10
C VAL A 111 -0.14 -14.68 -3.58
N ALA A 112 0.94 -15.35 -4.01
CA ALA A 112 1.30 -16.68 -3.50
C ALA A 112 1.59 -16.66 -2.00
N ALA A 113 2.34 -15.66 -1.52
CA ALA A 113 2.64 -15.48 -0.11
C ALA A 113 1.39 -15.22 0.74
N VAL A 114 0.48 -14.35 0.28
CA VAL A 114 -0.82 -14.08 0.94
C VAL A 114 -1.60 -15.38 1.12
N LYS A 115 -1.77 -16.18 0.05
CA LYS A 115 -2.49 -17.46 0.11
C LYS A 115 -1.82 -18.46 1.06
N THR A 116 -0.49 -18.55 1.02
CA THR A 116 0.29 -19.44 1.91
C THR A 116 0.17 -19.04 3.38
N ALA A 117 0.07 -17.73 3.66
CA ALA A 117 -0.10 -17.20 5.01
C ALA A 117 -1.54 -17.25 5.53
N GLY A 118 -2.48 -17.86 4.79
CA GLY A 118 -3.86 -18.03 5.20
C GLY A 118 -4.79 -16.87 4.82
N GLY A 119 -4.31 -15.89 4.07
CA GLY A 119 -5.13 -14.86 3.46
C GLY A 119 -5.82 -15.33 2.19
N SER A 120 -6.65 -14.48 1.60
CA SER A 120 -7.37 -14.76 0.36
C SER A 120 -7.30 -13.57 -0.61
N MET A 121 -7.68 -13.82 -1.87
CA MET A 121 -7.77 -12.79 -2.89
C MET A 121 -9.24 -12.59 -3.29
N ALA A 122 -9.63 -11.34 -3.50
CA ALA A 122 -10.98 -10.99 -4.00
C ALA A 122 -11.15 -11.22 -5.51
N GLY A 123 -10.14 -11.79 -6.17
CA GLY A 123 -10.07 -12.08 -7.59
C GLY A 123 -8.62 -12.00 -8.07
N ASP A 124 -8.41 -12.21 -9.37
CA ASP A 124 -7.08 -12.04 -9.95
C ASP A 124 -6.66 -10.56 -9.98
N PRO A 125 -5.36 -10.26 -9.82
CA PRO A 125 -4.83 -8.92 -10.03
C PRO A 125 -5.14 -8.42 -11.44
N ARG A 126 -5.48 -7.14 -11.55
CA ARG A 126 -5.91 -6.51 -12.81
C ARG A 126 -5.08 -5.28 -13.14
N ALA A 127 -4.94 -5.00 -14.43
CA ALA A 127 -4.33 -3.77 -14.90
C ALA A 127 -5.21 -2.54 -14.57
N PHE A 128 -4.58 -1.46 -14.16
CA PHE A 128 -5.23 -0.17 -13.97
C PHE A 128 -5.13 0.65 -15.25
N GLY A 129 -6.10 0.50 -16.13
CA GLY A 129 -6.09 1.15 -17.44
C GLY A 129 -4.83 0.78 -18.24
N ASN A 130 -4.25 1.77 -18.92
CA ASN A 130 -3.02 1.64 -19.71
C ASN A 130 -1.78 2.16 -18.97
N THR A 131 -1.81 2.19 -17.63
CA THR A 131 -0.74 2.80 -16.81
C THR A 131 0.45 1.86 -16.57
N GLY A 132 0.33 0.58 -16.86
CA GLY A 132 1.30 -0.46 -16.49
C GLY A 132 1.20 -0.89 -15.02
N ILE A 133 0.31 -0.28 -14.25
CA ILE A 133 0.07 -0.61 -12.84
C ILE A 133 -0.82 -1.86 -12.76
N LEU A 134 -0.47 -2.79 -11.86
CA LEU A 134 -1.33 -3.90 -11.44
C LEU A 134 -1.91 -3.61 -10.06
N ILE A 135 -3.20 -3.91 -9.88
CA ILE A 135 -3.88 -3.82 -8.60
C ILE A 135 -4.42 -5.19 -8.22
N GLY A 136 -4.11 -5.64 -6.99
CA GLY A 136 -4.64 -6.84 -6.37
C GLY A 136 -5.35 -6.48 -5.06
N ILE A 137 -6.50 -7.11 -4.80
CA ILE A 137 -7.21 -6.95 -3.53
C ILE A 137 -7.13 -8.26 -2.75
N ALA A 138 -6.52 -8.20 -1.59
CA ALA A 138 -6.42 -9.31 -0.64
C ALA A 138 -7.29 -9.08 0.58
N THR A 139 -7.48 -10.15 1.35
CA THR A 139 -8.10 -10.14 2.67
C THR A 139 -7.22 -10.95 3.60
N ASP A 140 -6.90 -10.41 4.76
CA ASP A 140 -6.14 -11.13 5.78
C ASP A 140 -7.00 -12.22 6.45
N PRO A 141 -6.42 -13.11 7.30
CA PRO A 141 -7.15 -14.21 7.92
C PRO A 141 -8.32 -13.80 8.83
N VAL A 142 -8.41 -12.53 9.26
CA VAL A 142 -9.48 -12.01 10.12
C VAL A 142 -10.43 -11.07 9.38
N GLY A 143 -10.25 -10.87 8.07
CA GLY A 143 -11.20 -10.17 7.21
C GLY A 143 -10.83 -8.73 6.84
N ASN A 144 -9.68 -8.20 7.27
CA ASN A 144 -9.26 -6.87 6.87
C ASN A 144 -8.85 -6.84 5.40
N ARG A 145 -9.24 -5.77 4.72
CA ARG A 145 -8.96 -5.59 3.30
C ARG A 145 -7.59 -4.95 3.08
N ILE A 146 -6.85 -5.46 2.10
CA ILE A 146 -5.53 -4.98 1.70
C ILE A 146 -5.56 -4.76 0.18
N GLU A 147 -5.19 -3.56 -0.26
CA GLU A 147 -4.92 -3.27 -1.67
C GLU A 147 -3.41 -3.39 -1.91
N MET A 148 -3.03 -4.13 -2.94
CA MET A 148 -1.64 -4.27 -3.36
C MET A 148 -1.46 -3.60 -4.72
N ILE A 149 -0.44 -2.78 -4.85
CA ILE A 149 -0.11 -2.04 -6.07
C ILE A 149 1.29 -2.44 -6.52
N GLN A 150 1.41 -2.94 -7.75
CA GLN A 150 2.70 -3.09 -8.41
C GLN A 150 2.82 -2.04 -9.51
N ARG A 151 3.84 -1.20 -9.41
CA ARG A 151 4.18 -0.20 -10.44
C ARG A 151 5.20 -0.75 -11.42
N PRO A 152 5.25 -0.20 -12.65
CA PRO A 152 6.25 -0.59 -13.66
C PRO A 152 7.68 -0.45 -13.19
#